data_4af80b7b9744e513f7c2781d6622a49b
#
_entry.id   4af80b7b9744e513f7c2781d6622a49b
#
_cell.length_a   1.000
_cell.length_b   1.000
_cell.length_c   1.000
_cell.angle_alpha   90.00
_cell.angle_beta   90.00
_cell.angle_gamma   90.00
#
_symmetry.space_group_name_H-M   'P 1'
#
loop_
_entity.id
_entity.type
_entity.pdbx_description
1 polymer ?
#
loop_
_entity_poly.entity_id
_entity_poly.type
_entity_poly.pdbx_seq_one_letter_code
_entity_poly.pdbx_strand_id
1 'polypeptide(L)'
;QAMDWSDAMAIGHNMSGFDSMILAWRLGVNPKMYGCTAAMARAKYSKTTTYVGGKNLTGVSLKKLAAELDVGAKLDLEATNTKGKHLVNFSEDEIAAMEEYNKVDTDLCARLFKHLIKGFPKQELVLIDMTTRMLVDPQLVLDAAKVQLALRQVKEEKRDSLIKLAHALGIATFAANTLETGTSVEEQVRTELASAAKFGALLTQLGVPVPMKVSPTNPAKMTPALAKTDEAFIALQTHKNPLVASAAMARLEVKSTLLETRLEAFIKAANVCDGKIPVPLKYAGADTTGRWSGEQYNMQNLPRIGPSPRPSDALRMSLRAPEGYKIIVSDLSGIELRVNMFLWKV
;
A
#
# COMPACT_ATOMS: atom_id res chain seq x y z
N GLN A 1 -19.10 19.80 -28.20
CA GLN A 1 -19.39 20.56 -26.97
C GLN A 1 -18.65 19.95 -25.81
N ALA A 2 -17.92 20.75 -25.05
CA ALA A 2 -17.28 20.27 -23.81
C ALA A 2 -18.42 19.88 -22.83
N MET A 3 -18.26 18.72 -22.19
CA MET A 3 -19.22 18.23 -21.19
C MET A 3 -19.12 19.12 -19.93
N ASP A 4 -20.26 19.55 -19.40
CA ASP A 4 -20.32 20.22 -18.11
C ASP A 4 -20.26 19.16 -16.99
N TRP A 5 -19.12 19.06 -16.37
CA TRP A 5 -18.88 18.11 -15.27
C TRP A 5 -19.47 18.58 -13.93
N SER A 6 -19.81 19.86 -13.80
CA SER A 6 -20.35 20.42 -12.55
C SER A 6 -21.72 19.87 -12.18
N ASP A 7 -22.46 19.30 -13.13
CA ASP A 7 -23.75 18.62 -12.92
C ASP A 7 -23.75 17.15 -13.38
N ALA A 8 -22.58 16.56 -13.53
CA ALA A 8 -22.41 15.18 -13.98
C ALA A 8 -21.80 14.27 -12.93
N MET A 9 -22.16 12.99 -12.96
CA MET A 9 -21.52 11.93 -12.21
C MET A 9 -20.56 11.17 -13.11
N ALA A 10 -19.27 11.14 -12.75
CA ALA A 10 -18.28 10.30 -13.42
C ALA A 10 -18.28 8.90 -12.81
N ILE A 11 -18.61 7.90 -13.62
CA ILE A 11 -18.70 6.50 -13.19
C ILE A 11 -17.59 5.70 -13.86
N GLY A 12 -16.82 4.97 -13.07
CA GLY A 12 -15.78 4.08 -13.56
C GLY A 12 -15.72 2.77 -12.77
N HIS A 13 -14.86 1.86 -13.24
CA HIS A 13 -14.56 0.64 -12.51
C HIS A 13 -13.17 0.75 -11.86
N ASN A 14 -13.09 0.65 -10.53
CA ASN A 14 -11.91 0.99 -9.74
C ASN A 14 -11.52 2.49 -9.80
N MET A 15 -12.54 3.35 -9.90
CA MET A 15 -12.41 4.80 -10.06
C MET A 15 -11.42 5.42 -9.06
N SER A 16 -11.53 5.09 -7.77
CA SER A 16 -10.63 5.59 -6.71
C SER A 16 -9.19 5.07 -6.81
N GLY A 17 -8.94 4.03 -7.60
CA GLY A 17 -7.59 3.45 -7.76
C GLY A 17 -6.80 4.03 -8.92
N PHE A 18 -7.45 4.61 -9.93
CA PHE A 18 -6.76 5.06 -11.13
C PHE A 18 -7.47 6.21 -11.86
N ASP A 19 -8.69 6.01 -12.39
CA ASP A 19 -9.32 6.93 -13.34
C ASP A 19 -9.56 8.32 -12.75
N SER A 20 -9.96 8.41 -11.49
CA SER A 20 -10.21 9.69 -10.81
C SER A 20 -8.96 10.58 -10.73
N MET A 21 -7.78 9.99 -10.57
CA MET A 21 -6.52 10.75 -10.54
C MET A 21 -6.19 11.32 -11.93
N ILE A 22 -6.42 10.55 -12.98
CA ILE A 22 -6.23 11.01 -14.37
C ILE A 22 -7.23 12.14 -14.68
N LEU A 23 -8.50 11.95 -14.36
CA LEU A 23 -9.54 12.95 -14.56
C LEU A 23 -9.20 14.25 -13.83
N ALA A 24 -8.94 14.18 -12.51
CA ALA A 24 -8.72 15.36 -11.69
C ALA A 24 -7.36 16.03 -11.96
N TRP A 25 -6.26 15.26 -11.92
CA TRP A 25 -4.91 15.84 -11.89
C TRP A 25 -4.30 16.08 -13.27
N ARG A 26 -4.75 15.33 -14.30
CA ARG A 26 -4.23 15.49 -15.66
C ARG A 26 -5.15 16.23 -16.57
N LEU A 27 -6.46 16.04 -16.40
CA LEU A 27 -7.47 16.61 -17.31
C LEU A 27 -8.25 17.76 -16.66
N GLY A 28 -8.04 18.06 -15.38
CA GLY A 28 -8.76 19.12 -14.65
C GLY A 28 -10.27 18.87 -14.51
N VAL A 29 -10.70 17.61 -14.69
CA VAL A 29 -12.11 17.23 -14.61
C VAL A 29 -12.50 16.98 -13.16
N ASN A 30 -13.41 17.81 -12.65
CA ASN A 30 -13.97 17.67 -11.31
C ASN A 30 -15.50 17.49 -11.39
N PRO A 31 -15.99 16.26 -11.44
CA PRO A 31 -17.42 16.00 -11.57
C PRO A 31 -18.16 16.31 -10.26
N LYS A 32 -19.47 16.54 -10.37
CA LYS A 32 -20.36 16.70 -9.20
C LYS A 32 -20.26 15.51 -8.24
N MET A 33 -20.07 14.30 -8.77
CA MET A 33 -19.96 13.07 -8.02
C MET A 33 -19.09 12.04 -8.73
N TYR A 34 -18.29 11.29 -7.96
CA TYR A 34 -17.60 10.11 -8.45
C TYR A 34 -18.36 8.84 -8.07
N GLY A 35 -18.56 7.93 -9.02
CA GLY A 35 -19.11 6.60 -8.81
C GLY A 35 -18.09 5.52 -9.15
N CYS A 36 -18.08 4.44 -8.37
CA CYS A 36 -17.16 3.34 -8.57
C CYS A 36 -17.90 2.00 -8.51
N THR A 37 -18.05 1.33 -9.64
CA THR A 37 -18.76 0.05 -9.73
C THR A 37 -18.04 -1.07 -8.94
N ALA A 38 -16.70 -1.05 -8.83
CA ALA A 38 -15.97 -1.97 -7.99
C ALA A 38 -16.24 -1.74 -6.49
N ALA A 39 -16.37 -0.48 -6.05
CA ALA A 39 -16.73 -0.12 -4.69
C ALA A 39 -18.18 -0.53 -4.36
N MET A 40 -19.11 -0.25 -5.27
CA MET A 40 -20.51 -0.70 -5.14
C MET A 40 -20.61 -2.22 -5.03
N ALA A 41 -19.86 -2.95 -5.86
CA ALA A 41 -19.85 -4.41 -5.83
C ALA A 41 -19.28 -4.96 -4.50
N ARG A 42 -18.21 -4.37 -3.99
CA ARG A 42 -17.67 -4.76 -2.66
C ARG A 42 -18.69 -4.56 -1.55
N ALA A 43 -19.38 -3.42 -1.53
CA ALA A 43 -20.40 -3.13 -0.53
C ALA A 43 -21.61 -4.06 -0.64
N LYS A 44 -22.06 -4.34 -1.86
CA LYS A 44 -23.25 -5.14 -2.11
C LYS A 44 -23.01 -6.65 -1.96
N TYR A 45 -21.80 -7.11 -2.29
CA TYR A 45 -21.44 -8.52 -2.43
C TYR A 45 -20.19 -8.88 -1.61
N SER A 46 -20.06 -8.38 -0.37
CA SER A 46 -18.93 -8.77 0.48
C SER A 46 -18.97 -10.28 0.75
N LYS A 47 -17.81 -10.92 0.90
CA LYS A 47 -17.68 -12.38 1.08
C LYS A 47 -18.50 -12.95 2.25
N THR A 48 -18.87 -12.09 3.21
CA THR A 48 -19.66 -12.46 4.39
C THR A 48 -21.18 -12.41 4.19
N THR A 49 -21.67 -11.77 3.11
CA THR A 49 -23.10 -11.51 2.91
C THR A 49 -23.66 -12.07 1.62
N THR A 50 -22.89 -12.81 0.86
CA THR A 50 -23.18 -13.00 -0.55
C THR A 50 -23.89 -14.29 -0.88
N TYR A 51 -25.20 -14.21 -0.89
CA TYR A 51 -26.01 -15.05 -1.74
C TYR A 51 -26.79 -14.16 -2.70
N VAL A 52 -26.24 -13.86 -3.88
CA VAL A 52 -27.03 -13.33 -5.00
C VAL A 52 -27.18 -14.46 -6.01
N GLY A 53 -28.36 -15.01 -6.13
CA GLY A 53 -28.64 -16.08 -7.08
C GLY A 53 -27.85 -17.38 -6.89
N GLY A 54 -27.38 -17.68 -5.66
CA GLY A 54 -26.67 -18.93 -5.38
C GLY A 54 -25.18 -18.94 -5.74
N LYS A 55 -24.59 -17.79 -6.11
CA LYS A 55 -23.17 -17.69 -6.45
C LYS A 55 -22.42 -16.76 -5.48
N ASN A 56 -21.32 -17.25 -4.92
CA ASN A 56 -20.36 -16.41 -4.22
C ASN A 56 -19.52 -15.65 -5.25
N LEU A 57 -19.49 -14.32 -5.18
CA LEU A 57 -18.60 -13.54 -6.03
C LEU A 57 -17.14 -13.81 -5.67
N THR A 58 -16.35 -14.26 -6.66
CA THR A 58 -14.96 -14.64 -6.46
C THR A 58 -13.99 -13.45 -6.55
N GLY A 59 -14.49 -12.26 -6.85
CA GLY A 59 -13.72 -11.02 -6.92
C GLY A 59 -14.49 -9.89 -7.62
N VAL A 60 -13.94 -8.68 -7.53
CA VAL A 60 -14.57 -7.45 -8.01
C VAL A 60 -13.91 -6.87 -9.27
N SER A 61 -13.11 -7.65 -10.01
CA SER A 61 -12.58 -7.17 -11.30
C SER A 61 -13.70 -7.07 -12.34
N LEU A 62 -13.58 -6.12 -13.28
CA LEU A 62 -14.59 -5.91 -14.31
C LEU A 62 -14.93 -7.20 -15.07
N LYS A 63 -13.90 -7.97 -15.47
CA LYS A 63 -14.06 -9.26 -16.17
C LYS A 63 -14.90 -10.25 -15.36
N LYS A 64 -14.61 -10.40 -14.06
CA LYS A 64 -15.32 -11.34 -13.19
C LYS A 64 -16.75 -10.91 -12.92
N LEU A 65 -16.94 -9.64 -12.54
CA LEU A 65 -18.30 -9.13 -12.28
C LEU A 65 -19.18 -9.17 -13.51
N ALA A 66 -18.64 -8.84 -14.70
CA ALA A 66 -19.38 -8.90 -15.94
C ALA A 66 -19.87 -10.32 -16.24
N ALA A 67 -19.01 -11.33 -16.04
CA ALA A 67 -19.35 -12.74 -16.24
C ALA A 67 -20.32 -13.26 -15.17
N GLU A 68 -20.07 -12.97 -13.88
CA GLU A 68 -20.87 -13.50 -12.76
C GLU A 68 -22.27 -12.89 -12.69
N LEU A 69 -22.43 -11.61 -13.14
CA LEU A 69 -23.71 -10.90 -13.17
C LEU A 69 -24.39 -10.95 -14.54
N ASP A 70 -23.81 -11.67 -15.51
CA ASP A 70 -24.33 -11.83 -16.86
C ASP A 70 -24.61 -10.50 -17.58
N VAL A 71 -23.69 -9.54 -17.43
CA VAL A 71 -23.82 -8.21 -18.09
C VAL A 71 -22.98 -8.06 -19.34
N GLY A 72 -22.21 -9.09 -19.71
CA GLY A 72 -21.40 -9.14 -20.90
C GLY A 72 -20.01 -9.75 -20.68
N ALA A 73 -19.15 -9.73 -21.70
CA ALA A 73 -17.81 -10.26 -21.68
C ALA A 73 -16.78 -9.16 -21.97
N LYS A 74 -15.68 -9.16 -21.23
CA LYS A 74 -14.54 -8.27 -21.43
C LYS A 74 -13.67 -8.83 -22.55
N LEU A 75 -13.15 -7.95 -23.42
CA LEU A 75 -12.14 -8.32 -24.41
C LEU A 75 -10.79 -8.64 -23.73
N ASP A 76 -10.05 -9.61 -24.25
CA ASP A 76 -8.70 -9.90 -23.83
C ASP A 76 -7.70 -9.07 -24.66
N LEU A 77 -6.93 -8.23 -23.99
CA LEU A 77 -5.91 -7.36 -24.58
C LEU A 77 -4.52 -8.01 -24.55
N GLU A 78 -4.40 -9.28 -24.95
CA GLU A 78 -3.09 -9.93 -25.01
C GLU A 78 -2.16 -9.32 -26.07
N ALA A 79 -2.73 -8.59 -27.07
CA ALA A 79 -1.98 -8.05 -28.19
C ALA A 79 -1.28 -6.70 -27.92
N THR A 80 -1.61 -5.95 -26.87
CA THR A 80 -1.04 -4.61 -26.66
C THR A 80 -0.22 -4.55 -25.37
N ASN A 81 1.06 -4.89 -25.48
CA ASN A 81 2.02 -4.57 -24.41
C ASN A 81 2.29 -3.06 -24.41
N THR A 82 1.51 -2.30 -23.64
CA THR A 82 1.62 -0.84 -23.54
C THR A 82 2.73 -0.38 -22.60
N LYS A 83 3.29 -1.28 -21.77
CA LYS A 83 4.26 -0.93 -20.75
C LYS A 83 5.57 -0.43 -21.38
N GLY A 84 5.94 0.82 -21.06
CA GLY A 84 7.16 1.45 -21.53
C GLY A 84 7.10 1.99 -22.96
N LYS A 85 5.96 1.92 -23.65
CA LYS A 85 5.73 2.56 -24.94
C LYS A 85 5.18 3.97 -24.77
N HIS A 86 5.65 4.92 -25.57
CA HIS A 86 5.03 6.23 -25.77
C HIS A 86 3.98 6.14 -26.90
N LEU A 87 2.99 7.02 -26.88
CA LEU A 87 1.89 7.02 -27.85
C LEU A 87 2.39 6.98 -29.31
N VAL A 88 3.46 7.71 -29.61
CA VAL A 88 4.08 7.77 -30.94
C VAL A 88 4.69 6.44 -31.42
N ASN A 89 4.83 5.47 -30.53
CA ASN A 89 5.40 4.15 -30.82
C ASN A 89 4.35 3.07 -31.06
N PHE A 90 3.04 3.45 -31.06
CA PHE A 90 1.97 2.53 -31.37
C PHE A 90 1.61 2.61 -32.86
N SER A 91 1.33 1.47 -33.46
CA SER A 91 0.75 1.41 -34.80
C SER A 91 -0.73 1.84 -34.78
N GLU A 92 -1.27 2.18 -35.96
CA GLU A 92 -2.69 2.51 -36.10
C GLU A 92 -3.59 1.33 -35.65
N ASP A 93 -3.21 0.11 -35.96
CA ASP A 93 -3.93 -1.11 -35.54
C ASP A 93 -3.90 -1.29 -34.00
N GLU A 94 -2.77 -1.03 -33.36
CA GLU A 94 -2.66 -1.08 -31.90
C GLU A 94 -3.52 0.00 -31.25
N ILE A 95 -3.58 1.21 -31.82
CA ILE A 95 -4.44 2.29 -31.34
C ILE A 95 -5.93 1.91 -31.52
N ALA A 96 -6.31 1.42 -32.70
CA ALA A 96 -7.68 0.98 -32.96
C ALA A 96 -8.13 -0.15 -32.01
N ALA A 97 -7.24 -1.12 -31.75
CA ALA A 97 -7.52 -2.20 -30.78
C ALA A 97 -7.69 -1.67 -29.33
N MET A 98 -6.91 -0.68 -28.92
CA MET A 98 -7.06 -0.03 -27.62
C MET A 98 -8.35 0.78 -27.53
N GLU A 99 -8.75 1.46 -28.60
CA GLU A 99 -10.02 2.20 -28.65
C GLU A 99 -11.23 1.26 -28.51
N GLU A 100 -11.24 0.16 -29.25
CA GLU A 100 -12.31 -0.84 -29.16
C GLU A 100 -12.38 -1.46 -27.75
N TYR A 101 -11.23 -1.81 -27.18
CA TYR A 101 -11.16 -2.30 -25.82
C TYR A 101 -11.75 -1.29 -24.82
N ASN A 102 -11.39 0.00 -24.91
CA ASN A 102 -11.89 1.03 -24.03
C ASN A 102 -13.41 1.24 -24.18
N LYS A 103 -13.95 1.14 -25.42
CA LYS A 103 -15.39 1.21 -25.69
C LYS A 103 -16.13 0.07 -24.99
N VAL A 104 -15.62 -1.16 -25.12
CA VAL A 104 -16.20 -2.35 -24.48
C VAL A 104 -16.13 -2.25 -22.95
N ASP A 105 -14.98 -1.84 -22.38
CA ASP A 105 -14.84 -1.65 -20.94
C ASP A 105 -15.79 -0.58 -20.40
N THR A 106 -15.98 0.52 -21.12
CA THR A 106 -16.90 1.60 -20.75
C THR A 106 -18.36 1.13 -20.81
N ASP A 107 -18.76 0.41 -21.84
CA ASP A 107 -20.11 -0.13 -21.96
C ASP A 107 -20.39 -1.18 -20.86
N LEU A 108 -19.45 -2.09 -20.59
CA LEU A 108 -19.56 -3.03 -19.48
C LEU A 108 -19.68 -2.32 -18.13
N CYS A 109 -18.90 -1.26 -17.90
CA CYS A 109 -19.00 -0.46 -16.70
C CYS A 109 -20.38 0.19 -16.56
N ALA A 110 -20.94 0.73 -17.66
CA ALA A 110 -22.28 1.33 -17.66
C ALA A 110 -23.38 0.28 -17.37
N ARG A 111 -23.31 -0.90 -17.99
CA ARG A 111 -24.24 -2.00 -17.71
C ARG A 111 -24.13 -2.47 -16.27
N LEU A 112 -22.91 -2.61 -15.77
CA LEU A 112 -22.65 -2.98 -14.39
C LEU A 112 -23.23 -1.96 -13.41
N PHE A 113 -23.06 -0.67 -13.68
CA PHE A 113 -23.65 0.38 -12.86
C PHE A 113 -25.19 0.28 -12.84
N LYS A 114 -25.83 0.12 -14.01
CA LYS A 114 -27.28 -0.06 -14.10
C LYS A 114 -27.79 -1.27 -13.32
N HIS A 115 -26.98 -2.32 -13.23
CA HIS A 115 -27.30 -3.49 -12.42
C HIS A 115 -27.13 -3.23 -10.92
N LEU A 116 -26.00 -2.64 -10.53
CA LEU A 116 -25.61 -2.44 -9.13
C LEU A 116 -26.45 -1.37 -8.43
N ILE A 117 -26.88 -0.31 -9.16
CA ILE A 117 -27.62 0.81 -8.58
C ILE A 117 -29.04 0.43 -8.09
N LYS A 118 -29.58 -0.68 -8.59
CA LYS A 118 -30.88 -1.17 -8.16
C LYS A 118 -30.86 -1.53 -6.68
N GLY A 119 -31.60 -0.75 -5.87
CA GLY A 119 -31.66 -0.89 -4.42
C GLY A 119 -30.37 -0.52 -3.68
N PHE A 120 -29.40 0.13 -4.33
CA PHE A 120 -28.19 0.61 -3.69
C PHE A 120 -28.48 1.91 -2.90
N PRO A 121 -28.13 2.00 -1.60
CA PRO A 121 -28.45 3.17 -0.79
C PRO A 121 -27.72 4.42 -1.29
N LYS A 122 -28.43 5.56 -1.36
CA LYS A 122 -27.84 6.84 -1.76
C LYS A 122 -26.67 7.26 -0.85
N GLN A 123 -26.77 6.99 0.44
CA GLN A 123 -25.73 7.30 1.42
C GLN A 123 -24.43 6.57 1.10
N GLU A 124 -24.50 5.33 0.62
CA GLU A 124 -23.32 4.55 0.22
C GLU A 124 -22.64 5.17 -1.02
N LEU A 125 -23.42 5.72 -1.97
CA LEU A 125 -22.84 6.45 -3.11
C LEU A 125 -22.10 7.71 -2.65
N VAL A 126 -22.63 8.44 -1.68
CA VAL A 126 -21.97 9.61 -1.08
C VAL A 126 -20.65 9.19 -0.41
N LEU A 127 -20.64 8.07 0.31
CA LEU A 127 -19.42 7.55 0.94
C LEU A 127 -18.36 7.10 -0.08
N ILE A 128 -18.80 6.55 -1.22
CA ILE A 128 -17.89 6.21 -2.33
C ILE A 128 -17.29 7.48 -2.94
N ASP A 129 -18.10 8.52 -3.18
CA ASP A 129 -17.63 9.82 -3.67
C ASP A 129 -16.64 10.46 -2.69
N MET A 130 -17.00 10.55 -1.41
CA MET A 130 -16.12 11.07 -0.37
C MET A 130 -14.78 10.33 -0.32
N THR A 131 -14.81 8.99 -0.39
CA THR A 131 -13.59 8.16 -0.39
C THR A 131 -12.71 8.49 -1.59
N THR A 132 -13.31 8.70 -2.77
CA THR A 132 -12.57 9.10 -3.97
C THR A 132 -11.99 10.51 -3.83
N ARG A 133 -12.76 11.47 -3.29
CA ARG A 133 -12.31 12.85 -3.07
C ARG A 133 -11.19 12.94 -2.03
N MET A 134 -11.16 12.09 -1.02
CA MET A 134 -10.04 12.03 -0.08
C MET A 134 -8.70 11.74 -0.78
N LEU A 135 -8.73 11.09 -1.94
CA LEU A 135 -7.56 10.85 -2.77
C LEU A 135 -7.29 12.03 -3.74
N VAL A 136 -8.29 12.44 -4.52
CA VAL A 136 -8.08 13.37 -5.65
C VAL A 136 -8.14 14.84 -5.28
N ASP A 137 -8.79 15.18 -4.17
CA ASP A 137 -8.89 16.53 -3.60
C ASP A 137 -8.44 16.51 -2.12
N PRO A 138 -7.15 16.28 -1.86
CA PRO A 138 -6.65 16.13 -0.50
C PRO A 138 -6.77 17.44 0.29
N GLN A 139 -7.23 17.31 1.53
CA GLN A 139 -7.42 18.45 2.43
C GLN A 139 -6.35 18.55 3.52
N LEU A 140 -5.71 17.44 3.89
CA LEU A 140 -4.66 17.45 4.91
C LEU A 140 -3.36 18.03 4.34
N VAL A 141 -2.71 18.87 5.10
CA VAL A 141 -1.39 19.45 4.79
C VAL A 141 -0.30 18.61 5.46
N LEU A 142 0.79 18.35 4.75
CA LEU A 142 1.94 17.64 5.30
C LEU A 142 2.99 18.63 5.81
N ASP A 143 3.42 18.48 7.06
CA ASP A 143 4.67 19.06 7.55
C ASP A 143 5.87 18.29 6.97
N ALA A 144 6.22 18.62 5.74
CA ALA A 144 7.27 17.93 4.99
C ALA A 144 8.63 18.02 5.70
N ALA A 145 8.94 19.15 6.37
CA ALA A 145 10.18 19.32 7.10
C ALA A 145 10.32 18.30 8.24
N LYS A 146 9.24 18.07 8.99
CA LYS A 146 9.20 17.05 10.06
C LYS A 146 9.42 15.65 9.51
N VAL A 147 8.78 15.31 8.39
CA VAL A 147 8.93 13.98 7.76
C VAL A 147 10.34 13.79 7.21
N GLN A 148 10.92 14.82 6.58
CA GLN A 148 12.30 14.77 6.07
C GLN A 148 13.32 14.62 7.20
N LEU A 149 13.11 15.33 8.33
CA LEU A 149 13.97 15.17 9.52
C LEU A 149 13.93 13.74 10.05
N ALA A 150 12.73 13.18 10.22
CA ALA A 150 12.57 11.81 10.68
C ALA A 150 13.21 10.80 9.70
N LEU A 151 13.08 11.01 8.39
CA LEU A 151 13.70 10.16 7.38
C LEU A 151 15.24 10.19 7.48
N ARG A 152 15.82 11.38 7.66
CA ARG A 152 17.27 11.51 7.88
C ARG A 152 17.72 10.78 9.15
N GLN A 153 17.01 10.99 10.26
CA GLN A 153 17.32 10.32 11.52
C GLN A 153 17.31 8.79 11.38
N VAL A 154 16.26 8.22 10.77
CA VAL A 154 16.20 6.77 10.57
C VAL A 154 17.34 6.26 9.69
N LYS A 155 17.70 6.98 8.64
CA LYS A 155 18.81 6.61 7.75
C LYS A 155 20.16 6.72 8.46
N GLU A 156 20.37 7.75 9.26
CA GLU A 156 21.59 7.96 10.06
C GLU A 156 21.74 6.88 11.14
N GLU A 157 20.68 6.60 11.92
CA GLU A 157 20.70 5.55 12.94
C GLU A 157 21.06 4.18 12.34
N LYS A 158 20.46 3.84 11.20
CA LYS A 158 20.79 2.59 10.50
C LYS A 158 22.22 2.56 9.98
N ARG A 159 22.69 3.66 9.41
CA ARG A 159 24.06 3.78 8.93
C ARG A 159 25.05 3.58 10.08
N ASP A 160 24.83 4.26 11.21
CA ASP A 160 25.70 4.17 12.38
C ASP A 160 25.74 2.74 12.95
N SER A 161 24.59 2.07 12.98
CA SER A 161 24.48 0.68 13.40
C SER A 161 25.31 -0.26 12.50
N LEU A 162 25.21 -0.05 11.17
CA LEU A 162 26.00 -0.84 10.21
C LEU A 162 27.49 -0.57 10.30
N ILE A 163 27.92 0.68 10.47
CA ILE A 163 29.33 1.05 10.63
C ILE A 163 29.89 0.44 11.94
N LYS A 164 29.18 0.54 13.05
CA LYS A 164 29.57 -0.08 14.32
C LYS A 164 29.76 -1.58 14.18
N LEU A 165 28.84 -2.26 13.50
CA LEU A 165 28.96 -3.69 13.23
C LEU A 165 30.15 -4.00 12.35
N ALA A 166 30.40 -3.24 11.28
CA ALA A 166 31.55 -3.40 10.40
C ALA A 166 32.87 -3.35 11.19
N HIS A 167 33.02 -2.33 12.03
CA HIS A 167 34.20 -2.20 12.90
C HIS A 167 34.35 -3.40 13.87
N ALA A 168 33.25 -3.82 14.51
CA ALA A 168 33.25 -4.94 15.43
C ALA A 168 33.59 -6.29 14.78
N LEU A 169 33.25 -6.46 13.49
CA LEU A 169 33.61 -7.64 12.71
C LEU A 169 34.98 -7.57 12.05
N GLY A 170 35.77 -6.51 12.29
CA GLY A 170 37.08 -6.32 11.67
C GLY A 170 37.02 -6.06 10.16
N ILE A 171 35.84 -5.68 9.64
CA ILE A 171 35.62 -5.38 8.21
C ILE A 171 36.22 -4.01 7.86
N ALA A 172 36.90 -3.34 8.75
CA ALA A 172 37.60 -2.07 8.56
C ALA A 172 38.64 -2.10 7.42
N THR A 173 39.12 -3.29 7.03
CA THR A 173 39.97 -3.48 5.83
C THR A 173 39.21 -3.30 4.51
N PHE A 174 37.89 -3.26 4.52
CA PHE A 174 37.07 -2.97 3.34
C PHE A 174 37.16 -1.51 2.85
N ALA A 175 37.59 -0.59 3.71
CA ALA A 175 37.83 0.80 3.29
C ALA A 175 38.90 0.93 2.20
N ALA A 176 39.83 -0.01 2.14
CA ALA A 176 40.86 -0.04 1.09
C ALA A 176 40.30 -0.53 -0.26
N ASN A 177 39.32 -1.44 -0.23
CA ASN A 177 38.71 -1.99 -1.45
C ASN A 177 37.57 -1.11 -2.02
N THR A 178 37.10 -0.10 -1.28
CA THR A 178 36.08 0.86 -1.76
C THR A 178 36.60 1.71 -2.94
N LEU A 179 37.91 1.90 -3.03
CA LEU A 179 38.53 2.62 -4.17
C LEU A 179 38.48 1.80 -5.47
N GLU A 180 38.43 0.47 -5.39
CA GLU A 180 38.38 -0.41 -6.55
C GLU A 180 36.94 -0.77 -7.01
N THR A 181 36.00 -0.89 -6.07
CA THR A 181 34.63 -1.35 -6.39
C THR A 181 33.58 -0.24 -6.46
N GLY A 182 33.89 0.97 -5.99
CA GLY A 182 32.94 2.10 -5.93
C GLY A 182 31.77 1.92 -4.96
N THR A 183 31.75 0.82 -4.18
CA THR A 183 30.65 0.49 -3.25
C THR A 183 31.03 0.87 -1.81
N SER A 184 30.17 1.60 -1.11
CA SER A 184 30.43 2.01 0.28
C SER A 184 30.45 0.81 1.24
N VAL A 185 31.22 0.92 2.35
CA VAL A 185 31.25 -0.09 3.42
C VAL A 185 29.84 -0.40 3.95
N GLU A 186 29.02 0.64 4.10
CA GLU A 186 27.62 0.50 4.47
C GLU A 186 26.84 -0.42 3.52
N GLU A 187 26.99 -0.23 2.22
CA GLU A 187 26.24 -0.99 1.21
C GLU A 187 26.73 -2.43 1.11
N GLN A 188 28.01 -2.67 1.33
CA GLN A 188 28.58 -4.02 1.42
C GLN A 188 28.00 -4.77 2.62
N VAL A 189 28.07 -4.20 3.84
CA VAL A 189 27.52 -4.80 5.05
C VAL A 189 25.99 -4.99 4.92
N ARG A 190 25.29 -4.03 4.34
CA ARG A 190 23.86 -4.14 4.05
C ARG A 190 23.57 -5.35 3.16
N THR A 191 24.34 -5.55 2.11
CA THR A 191 24.21 -6.67 1.18
C THR A 191 24.47 -8.01 1.86
N GLU A 192 25.52 -8.10 2.70
CA GLU A 192 25.82 -9.29 3.48
C GLU A 192 24.68 -9.65 4.44
N LEU A 193 24.19 -8.66 5.18
CA LEU A 193 23.08 -8.86 6.12
C LEU A 193 21.74 -9.12 5.45
N ALA A 194 21.48 -8.55 4.28
CA ALA A 194 20.21 -8.72 3.56
C ALA A 194 20.05 -10.14 3.00
N SER A 195 21.11 -10.73 2.49
CA SER A 195 21.11 -12.08 1.93
C SER A 195 21.02 -13.15 3.04
N ALA A 196 20.11 -14.11 2.90
CA ALA A 196 20.01 -15.21 3.86
C ALA A 196 21.25 -16.14 3.80
N ALA A 197 21.79 -16.35 2.60
CA ALA A 197 22.97 -17.18 2.41
C ALA A 197 24.22 -16.52 3.02
N LYS A 198 24.46 -15.25 2.71
CA LYS A 198 25.62 -14.51 3.22
C LYS A 198 25.54 -14.32 4.74
N PHE A 199 24.37 -13.98 5.28
CA PHE A 199 24.19 -13.90 6.73
C PHE A 199 24.38 -15.26 7.42
N GLY A 200 23.96 -16.35 6.79
CA GLY A 200 24.24 -17.70 7.27
C GLY A 200 25.73 -18.01 7.32
N ALA A 201 26.47 -17.62 6.28
CA ALA A 201 27.93 -17.76 6.25
C ALA A 201 28.60 -16.95 7.39
N LEU A 202 28.14 -15.70 7.63
CA LEU A 202 28.60 -14.88 8.74
C LEU A 202 28.35 -15.56 10.10
N LEU A 203 27.14 -16.11 10.34
CA LEU A 203 26.85 -16.85 11.57
C LEU A 203 27.80 -18.04 11.74
N THR A 204 28.08 -18.80 10.69
CA THR A 204 29.01 -19.92 10.72
C THR A 204 30.44 -19.47 11.06
N GLN A 205 30.92 -18.36 10.51
CA GLN A 205 32.22 -17.76 10.85
C GLN A 205 32.29 -17.33 12.33
N LEU A 206 31.17 -16.88 12.89
CA LEU A 206 31.04 -16.52 14.30
C LEU A 206 30.84 -17.74 15.21
N GLY A 207 30.92 -18.96 14.68
CA GLY A 207 30.80 -20.23 15.44
C GLY A 207 29.35 -20.61 15.77
N VAL A 208 28.38 -20.05 15.10
CA VAL A 208 26.93 -20.31 15.34
C VAL A 208 26.30 -21.02 14.14
N PRO A 209 25.66 -22.18 14.35
CA PRO A 209 24.96 -22.87 13.26
C PRO A 209 23.78 -22.03 12.75
N VAL A 210 23.54 -22.07 11.43
CA VAL A 210 22.41 -21.39 10.82
C VAL A 210 21.10 -22.07 11.26
N PRO A 211 20.19 -21.36 11.95
CA PRO A 211 18.92 -21.98 12.34
C PRO A 211 18.06 -22.31 11.10
N MET A 212 17.49 -23.50 11.12
CA MET A 212 16.69 -24.03 10.00
C MET A 212 15.26 -24.32 10.43
N LYS A 213 14.32 -24.18 9.48
CA LYS A 213 12.92 -24.58 9.65
C LYS A 213 12.37 -25.26 8.40
N VAL A 214 11.27 -26.01 8.55
CA VAL A 214 10.53 -26.56 7.43
C VAL A 214 9.98 -25.44 6.56
N SER A 215 10.13 -25.54 5.25
CA SER A 215 9.60 -24.55 4.32
C SER A 215 8.06 -24.52 4.36
N PRO A 216 7.42 -23.35 4.48
CA PRO A 216 5.95 -23.24 4.47
C PRO A 216 5.31 -23.68 3.14
N THR A 217 6.07 -23.63 2.05
CA THR A 217 5.60 -23.95 0.71
C THR A 217 5.97 -25.37 0.25
N ASN A 218 6.96 -25.99 0.90
CA ASN A 218 7.40 -27.35 0.57
C ASN A 218 7.88 -28.06 1.85
N PRO A 219 7.05 -28.91 2.46
CA PRO A 219 7.37 -29.63 3.69
C PRO A 219 8.61 -30.54 3.63
N ALA A 220 9.01 -30.97 2.42
CA ALA A 220 10.22 -31.77 2.24
C ALA A 220 11.53 -30.95 2.23
N LYS A 221 11.45 -29.62 2.28
CA LYS A 221 12.60 -28.73 2.19
C LYS A 221 12.83 -27.95 3.48
N MET A 222 14.06 -27.94 3.97
CA MET A 222 14.49 -27.05 5.05
C MET A 222 14.93 -25.71 4.49
N THR A 223 14.59 -24.63 5.19
CA THR A 223 14.97 -23.24 4.84
C THR A 223 15.51 -22.54 6.08
N PRO A 224 16.42 -21.52 5.93
CA PRO A 224 16.92 -20.77 7.06
C PRO A 224 15.78 -20.09 7.85
N ALA A 225 15.73 -20.30 9.15
CA ALA A 225 14.80 -19.67 10.09
C ALA A 225 15.32 -18.28 10.51
N LEU A 226 15.31 -17.32 9.57
CA LEU A 226 15.89 -15.98 9.73
C LEU A 226 14.86 -14.85 9.60
N ALA A 227 13.57 -15.16 9.68
CA ALA A 227 12.53 -14.15 9.73
C ALA A 227 12.39 -13.55 11.15
N LYS A 228 11.92 -12.31 11.24
CA LYS A 228 11.74 -11.60 12.52
C LYS A 228 10.80 -12.31 13.52
N THR A 229 9.96 -13.23 13.03
CA THR A 229 9.02 -14.01 13.81
C THR A 229 9.54 -15.41 14.16
N ASP A 230 10.70 -15.81 13.63
CA ASP A 230 11.29 -17.11 13.93
C ASP A 230 11.94 -17.10 15.31
N GLU A 231 11.52 -17.98 16.20
CA GLU A 231 12.02 -18.04 17.59
C GLU A 231 13.54 -18.22 17.63
N ALA A 232 14.10 -19.05 16.77
CA ALA A 232 15.53 -19.25 16.66
C ALA A 232 16.28 -17.98 16.21
N PHE A 233 15.69 -17.14 15.36
CA PHE A 233 16.27 -15.85 15.01
C PHE A 233 16.15 -14.82 16.14
N ILE A 234 15.03 -14.84 16.88
CA ILE A 234 14.85 -13.99 18.06
C ILE A 234 15.90 -14.32 19.12
N ALA A 235 16.21 -15.60 19.32
CA ALA A 235 17.26 -16.04 20.25
C ALA A 235 18.66 -15.53 19.87
N LEU A 236 18.95 -15.33 18.58
CA LEU A 236 20.22 -14.74 18.15
C LEU A 236 20.40 -13.30 18.61
N GLN A 237 19.33 -12.53 18.81
CA GLN A 237 19.40 -11.13 19.24
C GLN A 237 19.88 -10.96 20.69
N THR A 238 19.75 -12.02 21.48
CA THR A 238 20.22 -12.09 22.88
C THR A 238 21.34 -13.11 23.07
N HIS A 239 22.06 -13.46 22.00
CA HIS A 239 23.11 -14.44 22.03
C HIS A 239 24.28 -14.00 22.92
N LYS A 240 24.95 -14.97 23.60
CA LYS A 240 26.10 -14.72 24.50
C LYS A 240 27.27 -14.01 23.82
N ASN A 241 27.52 -14.32 22.55
CA ASN A 241 28.48 -13.59 21.72
C ASN A 241 27.84 -12.26 21.25
N PRO A 242 28.40 -11.11 21.69
CA PRO A 242 27.83 -9.79 21.34
C PRO A 242 27.91 -9.48 19.85
N LEU A 243 28.84 -10.07 19.09
CA LEU A 243 28.92 -9.90 17.64
C LEU A 243 27.73 -10.59 16.93
N VAL A 244 27.33 -11.77 17.40
CA VAL A 244 26.16 -12.49 16.89
C VAL A 244 24.89 -11.68 17.18
N ALA A 245 24.73 -11.19 18.40
CA ALA A 245 23.59 -10.36 18.79
C ALA A 245 23.52 -9.09 17.94
N SER A 246 24.62 -8.37 17.81
CA SER A 246 24.70 -7.15 16.98
C SER A 246 24.40 -7.43 15.50
N ALA A 247 24.94 -8.53 14.95
CA ALA A 247 24.66 -8.92 13.56
C ALA A 247 23.20 -9.28 13.32
N ALA A 248 22.56 -9.97 14.28
CA ALA A 248 21.13 -10.29 14.19
C ALA A 248 20.25 -9.04 14.28
N MET A 249 20.56 -8.09 15.16
CA MET A 249 19.87 -6.82 15.30
C MET A 249 20.03 -5.96 14.04
N ALA A 250 21.25 -5.80 13.54
CA ALA A 250 21.53 -5.05 12.32
C ALA A 250 20.82 -5.66 11.08
N ARG A 251 20.76 -7.01 10.97
CA ARG A 251 19.98 -7.66 9.92
C ARG A 251 18.50 -7.31 10.03
N LEU A 252 17.92 -7.27 11.21
CA LEU A 252 16.53 -6.88 11.40
C LEU A 252 16.28 -5.44 10.92
N GLU A 253 17.17 -4.52 11.26
CA GLU A 253 17.12 -3.12 10.81
C GLU A 253 17.23 -2.99 9.28
N VAL A 254 18.16 -3.71 8.66
CA VAL A 254 18.32 -3.75 7.20
C VAL A 254 17.07 -4.27 6.50
N LYS A 255 16.42 -5.29 7.05
CA LYS A 255 15.19 -5.87 6.49
C LYS A 255 13.95 -5.02 6.76
N SER A 256 13.97 -4.16 7.76
CA SER A 256 12.85 -3.30 8.15
C SER A 256 12.90 -1.96 7.41
N THR A 257 12.41 -1.93 6.18
CA THR A 257 12.37 -0.70 5.35
C THR A 257 11.00 0.01 5.39
N LEU A 258 10.02 -0.53 6.12
CA LEU A 258 8.64 -0.04 6.08
C LEU A 258 8.50 1.43 6.48
N LEU A 259 9.25 1.86 7.51
CA LEU A 259 9.19 3.24 7.99
C LEU A 259 9.78 4.22 6.96
N GLU A 260 10.96 3.92 6.43
CA GLU A 260 11.60 4.73 5.39
C GLU A 260 10.70 4.84 4.15
N THR A 261 10.21 3.70 3.66
CA THR A 261 9.30 3.65 2.50
C THR A 261 8.04 4.48 2.72
N ARG A 262 7.48 4.48 3.93
CA ARG A 262 6.30 5.30 4.26
C ARG A 262 6.63 6.79 4.32
N LEU A 263 7.74 7.15 4.97
CA LEU A 263 8.19 8.55 5.04
C LEU A 263 8.47 9.10 3.63
N GLU A 264 9.16 8.33 2.79
CA GLU A 264 9.42 8.70 1.39
C GLU A 264 8.13 8.82 0.57
N ALA A 265 7.19 7.90 0.77
CA ALA A 265 5.89 7.94 0.09
C ALA A 265 5.06 9.18 0.50
N PHE A 266 5.11 9.58 1.78
CA PHE A 266 4.44 10.81 2.26
C PHE A 266 5.02 12.05 1.58
N ILE A 267 6.35 12.17 1.54
CA ILE A 267 7.03 13.29 0.87
C ILE A 267 6.68 13.32 -0.62
N LYS A 268 6.76 12.15 -1.29
CA LYS A 268 6.44 12.04 -2.71
C LYS A 268 4.98 12.42 -3.01
N ALA A 269 4.04 11.93 -2.20
CA ALA A 269 2.63 12.24 -2.36
C ALA A 269 2.34 13.74 -2.17
N ALA A 270 2.92 14.36 -1.13
CA ALA A 270 2.75 15.78 -0.88
C ALA A 270 3.38 16.65 -1.99
N ASN A 271 4.54 16.26 -2.54
CA ASN A 271 5.16 16.98 -3.65
C ASN A 271 4.31 17.00 -4.93
N VAL A 272 3.51 15.96 -5.17
CA VAL A 272 2.59 15.88 -6.32
C VAL A 272 1.32 16.70 -6.08
N CYS A 273 0.94 16.94 -4.82
CA CYS A 273 -0.32 17.56 -4.42
C CYS A 273 -0.12 18.88 -3.67
N ASP A 274 0.86 19.71 -4.07
CA ASP A 274 1.12 21.05 -3.54
C ASP A 274 1.18 21.11 -2.00
N GLY A 275 1.91 20.18 -1.40
CA GLY A 275 2.08 20.07 0.05
C GLY A 275 0.91 19.38 0.79
N LYS A 276 -0.16 19.04 0.10
CA LYS A 276 -1.27 18.28 0.67
C LYS A 276 -1.02 16.78 0.54
N ILE A 277 -1.58 16.00 1.46
CA ILE A 277 -1.40 14.55 1.44
C ILE A 277 -2.71 13.84 1.12
N PRO A 278 -2.79 13.11 0.00
CA PRO A 278 -3.93 12.26 -0.34
C PRO A 278 -4.14 11.16 0.69
N VAL A 279 -5.39 10.73 0.86
CA VAL A 279 -5.75 9.61 1.74
C VAL A 279 -6.26 8.45 0.88
N PRO A 280 -5.36 7.54 0.43
CA PRO A 280 -5.74 6.43 -0.43
C PRO A 280 -6.45 5.34 0.39
N LEU A 281 -7.76 5.27 0.23
CA LEU A 281 -8.63 4.27 0.85
C LEU A 281 -9.44 3.53 -0.22
N LYS A 282 -9.68 2.27 0.06
CA LYS A 282 -10.60 1.44 -0.70
C LYS A 282 -11.90 1.28 0.10
N TYR A 283 -13.01 1.77 -0.45
CA TYR A 283 -14.33 1.64 0.14
C TYR A 283 -14.74 0.16 0.21
N ALA A 284 -15.22 -0.28 1.38
CA ALA A 284 -15.55 -1.68 1.66
C ALA A 284 -14.42 -2.65 1.25
N GLY A 285 -13.16 -2.23 1.44
CA GLY A 285 -11.99 -2.96 0.94
C GLY A 285 -11.53 -4.12 1.82
N ALA A 286 -11.99 -4.19 3.07
CA ALA A 286 -11.70 -5.29 3.98
C ALA A 286 -12.72 -6.41 3.74
N ASP A 287 -12.31 -7.47 3.07
CA ASP A 287 -13.17 -8.56 2.56
C ASP A 287 -14.08 -9.19 3.62
N THR A 288 -13.63 -9.30 4.87
CA THR A 288 -14.38 -9.98 5.95
C THR A 288 -15.31 -9.06 6.74
N THR A 289 -14.97 -7.77 6.84
CA THR A 289 -15.68 -6.84 7.73
C THR A 289 -16.40 -5.72 6.99
N GLY A 290 -16.17 -5.56 5.67
CA GLY A 290 -16.70 -4.45 4.88
C GLY A 290 -16.15 -3.07 5.26
N ARG A 291 -15.13 -2.98 6.13
CA ARG A 291 -14.48 -1.71 6.50
C ARG A 291 -13.67 -1.15 5.34
N TRP A 292 -13.33 0.14 5.39
CA TRP A 292 -12.32 0.68 4.52
C TRP A 292 -10.98 -0.05 4.71
N SER A 293 -10.26 -0.30 3.63
CA SER A 293 -8.87 -0.73 3.69
C SER A 293 -7.95 0.36 3.16
N GLY A 294 -6.82 0.56 3.85
CA GLY A 294 -5.78 1.49 3.40
C GLY A 294 -5.01 0.92 2.22
N GLU A 295 -4.66 1.78 1.28
CA GLU A 295 -3.81 1.48 0.14
C GLU A 295 -2.48 2.25 0.22
N GLN A 296 -1.53 1.95 -0.64
CA GLN A 296 -0.21 2.59 -0.74
C GLN A 296 0.49 2.69 0.63
N TYR A 297 0.65 3.88 1.18
CA TYR A 297 1.29 4.12 2.49
C TYR A 297 0.37 3.85 3.69
N ASN A 298 -0.84 3.38 3.46
CA ASN A 298 -1.80 2.88 4.45
C ASN A 298 -1.92 3.73 5.73
N MET A 299 -2.58 4.87 5.62
CA MET A 299 -2.75 5.83 6.74
C MET A 299 -3.51 5.24 7.94
N GLN A 300 -4.35 4.20 7.74
CA GLN A 300 -5.06 3.55 8.84
C GLN A 300 -4.13 2.82 9.82
N ASN A 301 -2.95 2.38 9.32
CA ASN A 301 -1.96 1.64 10.10
C ASN A 301 -0.76 2.51 10.51
N LEU A 302 -0.97 3.82 10.71
CA LEU A 302 0.07 4.68 11.27
C LEU A 302 0.33 4.32 12.73
N PRO A 303 1.61 4.30 13.16
CA PRO A 303 1.98 4.02 14.54
C PRO A 303 1.25 4.92 15.52
N ARG A 304 0.88 4.40 16.69
CA ARG A 304 0.40 5.23 17.79
C ARG A 304 1.57 6.04 18.35
N ILE A 305 1.32 7.30 18.68
CA ILE A 305 2.30 8.15 19.35
C ILE A 305 2.59 7.55 20.72
N GLY A 306 3.85 7.26 20.99
CA GLY A 306 4.30 6.73 22.27
C GLY A 306 4.65 7.83 23.28
N PRO A 307 4.95 7.46 24.54
CA PRO A 307 5.35 8.42 25.58
C PRO A 307 6.72 9.05 25.30
N SER A 308 7.60 8.34 24.59
CA SER A 308 8.90 8.87 24.16
C SER A 308 8.88 9.14 22.66
N PRO A 309 9.43 10.27 22.21
CA PRO A 309 9.49 10.61 20.79
C PRO A 309 10.26 9.55 19.98
N ARG A 310 9.69 9.14 18.84
CA ARG A 310 10.29 8.19 17.89
C ARG A 310 10.18 8.76 16.48
N PRO A 311 11.12 8.44 15.58
CA PRO A 311 11.01 8.88 14.17
C PRO A 311 9.68 8.45 13.51
N SER A 312 9.12 7.31 13.90
CA SER A 312 7.81 6.82 13.39
C SER A 312 6.63 7.73 13.75
N ASP A 313 6.73 8.49 14.83
CA ASP A 313 5.65 9.38 15.27
C ASP A 313 5.47 10.56 14.31
N ALA A 314 6.53 10.90 13.56
CA ALA A 314 6.48 11.94 12.52
C ALA A 314 5.40 11.67 11.46
N LEU A 315 5.12 10.42 11.13
CA LEU A 315 4.06 10.07 10.16
C LEU A 315 2.68 10.61 10.59
N ARG A 316 2.36 10.54 11.88
CA ARG A 316 1.08 11.04 12.40
C ARG A 316 1.16 12.52 12.77
N MET A 317 2.26 12.93 13.39
CA MET A 317 2.43 14.31 13.87
C MET A 317 2.68 15.34 12.76
N SER A 318 2.98 14.89 11.53
CA SER A 318 3.13 15.76 10.37
C SER A 318 1.81 16.10 9.66
N LEU A 319 0.72 15.42 10.01
CA LEU A 319 -0.59 15.71 9.43
C LEU A 319 -1.20 16.93 10.09
N ARG A 320 -1.49 17.96 9.31
CA ARG A 320 -2.03 19.24 9.77
C ARG A 320 -3.32 19.60 9.04
N ALA A 321 -4.18 20.36 9.71
CA ALA A 321 -5.26 21.06 9.04
C ALA A 321 -4.68 22.20 8.20
N PRO A 322 -5.32 22.58 7.08
CA PRO A 322 -5.03 23.84 6.40
C PRO A 322 -5.24 25.04 7.33
N GLU A 323 -4.68 26.20 6.95
CA GLU A 323 -4.90 27.44 7.67
C GLU A 323 -6.40 27.77 7.77
N GLY A 324 -6.85 28.18 8.95
CA GLY A 324 -8.27 28.47 9.23
C GLY A 324 -9.13 27.24 9.54
N TYR A 325 -8.59 26.03 9.44
CA TYR A 325 -9.29 24.77 9.71
C TYR A 325 -8.76 24.03 10.94
N LYS A 326 -9.54 23.08 11.43
CA LYS A 326 -9.17 22.19 12.55
C LYS A 326 -9.44 20.75 12.17
N ILE A 327 -8.60 19.83 12.64
CA ILE A 327 -8.88 18.39 12.57
C ILE A 327 -9.75 18.04 13.78
N ILE A 328 -10.94 17.53 13.52
CA ILE A 328 -11.84 17.01 14.55
C ILE A 328 -11.75 15.49 14.48
N VAL A 329 -11.45 14.86 15.62
CA VAL A 329 -11.37 13.41 15.75
C VAL A 329 -12.56 12.94 16.59
N SER A 330 -13.35 12.02 16.03
CA SER A 330 -14.47 11.39 16.72
C SER A 330 -14.40 9.89 16.53
N ASP A 331 -14.60 9.14 17.60
CA ASP A 331 -14.65 7.68 17.59
C ASP A 331 -15.83 7.19 18.43
N LEU A 332 -16.51 6.16 17.93
CA LEU A 332 -17.63 5.54 18.64
C LEU A 332 -17.12 4.43 19.55
N SER A 333 -16.99 4.73 20.83
CA SER A 333 -16.56 3.75 21.84
C SER A 333 -17.48 2.52 21.86
N GLY A 334 -16.88 1.32 21.74
CA GLY A 334 -17.58 0.06 21.88
C GLY A 334 -18.65 -0.18 20.79
N ILE A 335 -18.46 0.33 19.57
CA ILE A 335 -19.46 0.25 18.49
C ILE A 335 -19.92 -1.19 18.21
N GLU A 336 -19.01 -2.16 18.27
CA GLU A 336 -19.33 -3.57 18.04
C GLU A 336 -20.30 -4.12 19.09
N LEU A 337 -20.08 -3.78 20.38
CA LEU A 337 -20.99 -4.15 21.47
C LEU A 337 -22.36 -3.47 21.29
N ARG A 338 -22.37 -2.17 20.98
CA ARG A 338 -23.62 -1.41 20.75
C ARG A 338 -24.44 -1.97 19.59
N VAL A 339 -23.78 -2.33 18.49
CA VAL A 339 -24.44 -2.97 17.33
C VAL A 339 -24.99 -4.33 17.73
N ASN A 340 -24.25 -5.14 18.48
CA ASN A 340 -24.74 -6.42 18.98
C ASN A 340 -25.96 -6.25 19.88
N MET A 341 -25.90 -5.33 20.85
CA MET A 341 -27.03 -5.05 21.72
C MET A 341 -28.26 -4.60 20.92
N PHE A 342 -28.07 -3.73 19.92
CA PHE A 342 -29.16 -3.30 19.04
C PHE A 342 -29.77 -4.48 18.25
N LEU A 343 -28.95 -5.36 17.69
CA LEU A 343 -29.40 -6.53 16.94
C LEU A 343 -30.16 -7.54 17.82
N TRP A 344 -29.72 -7.73 19.07
CA TRP A 344 -30.35 -8.63 20.04
C TRP A 344 -31.46 -7.96 20.84
N LYS A 345 -31.74 -6.67 20.61
CA LYS A 345 -32.77 -5.88 21.32
C LYS A 345 -32.60 -5.91 22.86
N VAL A 346 -31.35 -5.85 23.31
CA VAL A 346 -30.97 -5.82 24.74
C VAL A 346 -30.57 -4.42 25.15
#